data_3bc6fd5780846d7fce7afede2591013c
#
_entry.id   3bc6fd5780846d7fce7afede2591013c
#
_cell.length_a   1.000
_cell.length_b   1.000
_cell.length_c   1.000
_cell.angle_alpha   90.00
_cell.angle_beta   90.00
_cell.angle_gamma   90.00
#
_symmetry.space_group_name_H-M   'P 1'
#
loop_
_entity.id
_entity.type
_entity.pdbx_description
1 polymer ?
#
loop_
_entity_poly.entity_id
_entity_poly.type
_entity_poly.pdbx_seq_one_letter_code
_entity_poly.pdbx_strand_id
1 'polypeptide(L)'
;NIDNSNTPGYFDVSYTFYTLPDKIVSHTDVQRAITKGEAYIKNGDKITFVDINAINTMRDVFYDCSEGAGKTPGSFRVREIYAAYLKASVEALEGSDFAHDTSPRWLKLAEATEHAREMTDIELDEPLFSTLRPYQKKGVAWLRFLEQNNMGGILADEMGLGKTLQTLSWISLERSNPENRSKPVIVVCPTSLVENWVHEAAKFVPHLKTLLISGANRATLFNKIPEANIVVTSYALIRRDIEKYEQYEFAAVILDEAQNIKNRTTQNATAVKQLRANIHFVLTG
;
A
#
# COMPACT_ATOMS: atom_id res chain seq x y z
N ASN A 1 10.30 -8.02 19.22
CA ASN A 1 9.28 -8.98 18.78
C ASN A 1 8.37 -8.34 17.76
N ILE A 2 8.04 -9.07 16.72
CA ILE A 2 7.07 -8.66 15.71
C ILE A 2 6.02 -9.77 15.59
N ASP A 3 4.82 -9.49 16.06
CA ASP A 3 3.71 -10.42 16.14
C ASP A 3 2.57 -10.04 15.20
N ASN A 4 1.75 -11.03 14.82
CA ASN A 4 0.53 -10.76 14.07
C ASN A 4 -0.45 -9.96 14.94
N SER A 5 -0.93 -8.83 14.42
CA SER A 5 -1.95 -8.06 15.12
C SER A 5 -3.33 -8.69 14.96
N ASN A 6 -4.20 -8.49 15.96
CA ASN A 6 -5.62 -8.78 15.84
C ASN A 6 -6.36 -7.83 14.87
N THR A 7 -5.72 -6.76 14.45
CA THR A 7 -6.24 -5.81 13.46
C THR A 7 -5.72 -6.22 12.08
N PRO A 8 -6.60 -6.53 11.10
CA PRO A 8 -6.17 -6.85 9.75
C PRO A 8 -5.31 -5.72 9.13
N GLY A 9 -4.25 -6.08 8.43
CA GLY A 9 -3.35 -5.12 7.79
C GLY A 9 -2.27 -4.52 8.72
N TYR A 10 -2.11 -5.06 9.94
CA TYR A 10 -1.14 -4.58 10.92
C TYR A 10 -0.34 -5.71 11.56
N PHE A 11 0.86 -5.34 12.03
CA PHE A 11 1.66 -6.10 12.99
C PHE A 11 1.76 -5.34 14.31
N ASP A 12 1.77 -6.07 15.42
CA ASP A 12 2.08 -5.53 16.73
C ASP A 12 3.58 -5.71 16.99
N VAL A 13 4.32 -4.61 17.08
CA VAL A 13 5.78 -4.59 17.26
C VAL A 13 6.08 -4.16 18.68
N SER A 14 6.99 -4.85 19.34
CA SER A 14 7.47 -4.47 20.66
C SER A 14 8.98 -4.67 20.78
N TYR A 15 9.63 -3.83 21.57
CA TYR A 15 11.05 -4.01 21.88
C TYR A 15 11.30 -3.96 23.39
N THR A 16 12.30 -4.69 23.81
CA THR A 16 12.71 -4.78 25.21
C THR A 16 14.22 -4.63 25.29
N PHE A 17 14.69 -3.91 26.26
CA PHE A 17 16.12 -3.74 26.50
C PHE A 17 16.64 -4.79 27.48
N TYR A 18 17.78 -5.39 27.15
CA TYR A 18 18.45 -6.36 28.01
C TYR A 18 19.85 -5.87 28.34
N THR A 19 20.33 -6.23 29.54
CA THR A 19 21.75 -6.15 29.90
C THR A 19 22.34 -7.54 29.95
N LEU A 20 23.62 -7.69 29.62
CA LEU A 20 24.31 -8.94 29.81
C LEU A 20 24.48 -9.29 31.31
N PRO A 21 24.17 -10.50 31.79
CA PRO A 21 23.56 -11.61 31.11
C PRO A 21 22.03 -11.66 31.34
N ASP A 22 21.19 -11.23 30.41
CA ASP A 22 19.71 -11.43 30.38
C ASP A 22 18.83 -10.69 31.42
N LYS A 23 19.25 -9.56 31.96
CA LYS A 23 18.39 -8.75 32.82
C LYS A 23 17.63 -7.68 32.04
N ILE A 24 16.31 -7.72 32.10
CA ILE A 24 15.43 -6.71 31.48
C ILE A 24 15.68 -5.35 32.13
N VAL A 25 15.85 -4.33 31.27
CA VAL A 25 15.94 -2.94 31.66
C VAL A 25 14.58 -2.27 31.44
N SER A 26 14.14 -1.50 32.42
CA SER A 26 12.88 -0.79 32.34
C SER A 26 12.89 0.28 31.23
N HIS A 27 11.84 0.32 30.40
CA HIS A 27 11.64 1.40 29.43
C HIS A 27 11.69 2.79 30.07
N THR A 28 11.21 2.92 31.31
CA THR A 28 11.21 4.17 32.08
C THR A 28 12.64 4.63 32.41
N ASP A 29 13.53 3.71 32.74
CA ASP A 29 14.91 4.05 33.05
C ASP A 29 15.70 4.43 31.79
N VAL A 30 15.46 3.74 30.68
CA VAL A 30 16.02 4.10 29.37
C VAL A 30 15.53 5.49 28.95
N GLN A 31 14.24 5.75 29.04
CA GLN A 31 13.66 7.06 28.68
C GLN A 31 14.22 8.19 29.55
N ARG A 32 14.43 7.93 30.85
CA ARG A 32 15.06 8.89 31.77
C ARG A 32 16.51 9.19 31.39
N ALA A 33 17.29 8.16 31.04
CA ALA A 33 18.67 8.32 30.57
C ALA A 33 18.71 9.17 29.28
N ILE A 34 17.86 8.87 28.29
CA ILE A 34 17.75 9.62 27.05
C ILE A 34 17.40 11.10 27.33
N THR A 35 16.39 11.35 28.17
CA THR A 35 15.95 12.72 28.51
C THR A 35 17.04 13.53 29.19
N LYS A 36 17.91 12.86 29.96
CA LYS A 36 19.04 13.50 30.63
C LYS A 36 20.30 13.58 29.78
N GLY A 37 20.33 12.95 28.61
CA GLY A 37 21.54 12.85 27.79
C GLY A 37 22.62 11.93 28.40
N GLU A 38 22.23 11.00 29.29
CA GLU A 38 23.12 10.08 29.97
C GLU A 38 23.25 8.78 29.15
N ALA A 39 24.44 8.47 28.64
CA ALA A 39 24.70 7.23 27.89
C ALA A 39 24.79 5.98 28.79
N TYR A 40 24.24 6.03 29.97
CA TYR A 40 24.24 4.94 30.94
C TYR A 40 23.02 4.95 31.86
N ILE A 41 22.70 3.79 32.40
CA ILE A 41 21.67 3.58 33.42
C ILE A 41 22.33 3.06 34.69
N LYS A 42 22.06 3.69 35.82
CA LYS A 42 22.48 3.21 37.14
C LYS A 42 21.39 2.36 37.76
N ASN A 43 21.75 1.13 38.14
CA ASN A 43 20.86 0.21 38.85
C ASN A 43 21.59 -0.33 40.09
N GLY A 44 21.50 0.42 41.19
CA GLY A 44 22.35 0.23 42.39
C GLY A 44 23.81 0.55 42.08
N ASP A 45 24.73 -0.38 42.37
CA ASP A 45 26.17 -0.23 42.12
C ASP A 45 26.57 -0.62 40.67
N LYS A 46 25.63 -1.06 39.83
CA LYS A 46 25.89 -1.43 38.45
C LYS A 46 25.56 -0.27 37.49
N ILE A 47 26.48 -0.05 36.55
CA ILE A 47 26.33 0.90 35.45
C ILE A 47 26.17 0.09 34.16
N THR A 48 25.09 0.38 33.40
CA THR A 48 24.85 -0.22 32.07
C THR A 48 24.93 0.88 31.04
N PHE A 49 25.81 0.75 30.08
CA PHE A 49 25.89 1.67 28.94
C PHE A 49 24.74 1.44 27.97
N VAL A 50 24.26 2.51 27.38
CA VAL A 50 23.12 2.51 26.43
C VAL A 50 23.54 3.25 25.17
N ASP A 51 23.35 2.64 24.03
CA ASP A 51 23.50 3.35 22.76
C ASP A 51 22.25 4.17 22.47
N ILE A 52 22.31 5.46 22.87
CA ILE A 52 21.20 6.40 22.68
C ILE A 52 20.89 6.62 21.20
N ASN A 53 21.90 6.59 20.32
CA ASN A 53 21.70 6.84 18.91
C ASN A 53 20.94 5.67 18.26
N ALA A 54 21.36 4.44 18.54
CA ALA A 54 20.65 3.25 18.03
C ALA A 54 19.21 3.19 18.54
N ILE A 55 18.98 3.51 19.82
CA ILE A 55 17.63 3.53 20.40
C ILE A 55 16.75 4.60 19.76
N ASN A 56 17.26 5.81 19.57
CA ASN A 56 16.50 6.89 18.93
C ASN A 56 16.19 6.55 17.48
N THR A 57 17.16 6.06 16.71
CA THR A 57 16.96 5.63 15.32
C THR A 57 15.87 4.58 15.22
N MET A 58 15.93 3.53 16.05
CA MET A 58 14.92 2.48 16.07
C MET A 58 13.54 3.00 16.46
N ARG A 59 13.46 3.86 17.46
CA ARG A 59 12.21 4.48 17.89
C ARG A 59 11.60 5.32 16.78
N ASP A 60 12.40 6.12 16.09
CA ASP A 60 11.93 7.00 15.01
C ASP A 60 11.42 6.16 13.82
N VAL A 61 12.10 5.07 13.45
CA VAL A 61 11.63 4.12 12.44
C VAL A 61 10.27 3.52 12.82
N PHE A 62 10.11 3.04 14.05
CA PHE A 62 8.83 2.47 14.49
C PHE A 62 7.72 3.52 14.57
N TYR A 63 8.05 4.75 14.99
CA TYR A 63 7.10 5.84 15.04
C TYR A 63 6.60 6.24 13.65
N ASP A 64 7.51 6.36 12.68
CA ASP A 64 7.19 6.71 11.30
C ASP A 64 6.32 5.65 10.60
N CYS A 65 6.48 4.38 10.97
CA CYS A 65 5.71 3.27 10.44
C CYS A 65 4.39 2.99 11.17
N SER A 66 4.15 3.67 12.30
CA SER A 66 3.00 3.44 13.17
C SER A 66 1.95 4.54 13.06
N GLU A 67 0.73 4.23 13.48
CA GLU A 67 -0.33 5.24 13.65
C GLU A 67 -0.28 5.91 15.05
N GLY A 68 0.89 5.85 15.71
CA GLY A 68 1.16 6.39 17.02
C GLY A 68 1.73 5.35 18.00
N ALA A 69 2.09 5.80 19.20
CA ALA A 69 2.59 4.92 20.25
C ALA A 69 1.51 3.89 20.66
N GLY A 70 1.93 2.66 20.87
CA GLY A 70 1.07 1.60 21.38
C GLY A 70 0.59 1.86 22.81
N LYS A 71 -0.28 0.98 23.30
CA LYS A 71 -0.86 1.08 24.66
C LYS A 71 0.17 0.87 25.78
N THR A 72 1.26 0.18 25.46
CA THR A 72 2.35 -0.11 26.41
C THR A 72 3.63 0.56 25.92
N PRO A 73 4.48 1.08 26.84
CA PRO A 73 5.78 1.63 26.48
C PRO A 73 6.61 0.61 25.67
N GLY A 74 7.20 1.06 24.55
CA GLY A 74 7.98 0.20 23.67
C GLY A 74 7.15 -0.71 22.75
N SER A 75 5.84 -0.49 22.65
CA SER A 75 5.00 -1.18 21.68
C SER A 75 4.43 -0.22 20.63
N PHE A 76 4.32 -0.73 19.40
CA PHE A 76 3.81 0.01 18.25
C PHE A 76 2.92 -0.90 17.42
N ARG A 77 1.88 -0.32 16.82
CA ARG A 77 1.11 -1.00 15.80
C ARG A 77 1.52 -0.47 14.44
N VAL A 78 2.11 -1.33 13.64
CA VAL A 78 2.74 -1.00 12.38
C VAL A 78 1.95 -1.61 11.23
N ARG A 79 1.73 -0.84 10.16
CA ARG A 79 1.04 -1.35 8.97
C ARG A 79 1.91 -2.36 8.22
N GLU A 80 1.27 -3.42 7.71
CA GLU A 80 1.95 -4.51 6.96
C GLU A 80 2.77 -4.00 5.77
N ILE A 81 2.37 -2.89 5.16
CA ILE A 81 3.09 -2.27 4.03
C ILE A 81 4.54 -1.87 4.37
N TYR A 82 4.85 -1.68 5.67
CA TYR A 82 6.19 -1.31 6.12
C TYR A 82 7.09 -2.51 6.47
N ALA A 83 6.63 -3.76 6.23
CA ALA A 83 7.37 -4.95 6.65
C ALA A 83 8.81 -5.00 6.11
N ALA A 84 9.01 -4.76 4.81
CA ALA A 84 10.34 -4.74 4.19
C ALA A 84 11.20 -3.56 4.66
N TYR A 85 10.61 -2.37 4.83
CA TYR A 85 11.32 -1.20 5.34
C TYR A 85 11.80 -1.43 6.78
N LEU A 86 10.95 -2.00 7.62
CA LEU A 86 11.32 -2.34 9.00
C LEU A 86 12.43 -3.40 9.04
N LYS A 87 12.34 -4.44 8.20
CA LYS A 87 13.38 -5.46 8.09
C LYS A 87 14.73 -4.82 7.75
N ALA A 88 14.79 -4.07 6.66
CA ALA A 88 16.00 -3.37 6.23
C ALA A 88 16.53 -2.39 7.29
N SER A 89 15.65 -1.68 8.00
CA SER A 89 16.05 -0.74 9.05
C SER A 89 16.63 -1.44 10.28
N VAL A 90 16.06 -2.59 10.67
CA VAL A 90 16.59 -3.40 11.78
C VAL A 90 17.92 -4.02 11.40
N GLU A 91 18.05 -4.57 10.19
CA GLU A 91 19.30 -5.15 9.68
C GLU A 91 20.43 -4.10 9.56
N ALA A 92 20.10 -2.85 9.17
CA ALA A 92 21.05 -1.74 9.09
C ALA A 92 21.60 -1.30 10.47
N LEU A 93 20.94 -1.68 11.56
CA LEU A 93 21.41 -1.47 12.93
C LEU A 93 22.40 -2.57 13.37
N GLU A 94 22.93 -3.38 12.45
CA GLU A 94 23.90 -4.43 12.72
C GLU A 94 25.14 -3.90 13.44
N GLY A 95 25.47 -4.56 14.54
CA GLY A 95 26.54 -4.18 15.50
C GLY A 95 26.04 -4.11 16.93
N SER A 96 24.75 -4.11 17.15
CA SER A 96 24.09 -4.35 18.42
C SER A 96 23.52 -5.77 18.43
N ASP A 97 23.65 -6.51 19.56
CA ASP A 97 23.06 -7.84 19.76
C ASP A 97 21.53 -7.77 19.75
N PHE A 98 20.94 -7.57 18.55
CA PHE A 98 19.50 -7.67 18.37
C PHE A 98 19.08 -9.11 18.17
N ALA A 99 18.62 -9.76 19.24
CA ALA A 99 17.80 -10.95 19.09
C ALA A 99 16.38 -10.51 18.68
N HIS A 100 15.90 -10.97 17.53
CA HIS A 100 14.52 -10.67 17.10
C HIS A 100 13.73 -11.96 16.95
N ASP A 101 12.57 -11.95 17.57
CA ASP A 101 11.54 -12.96 17.37
C ASP A 101 10.48 -12.35 16.44
N THR A 102 10.23 -12.99 15.32
CA THR A 102 9.39 -12.44 14.26
C THR A 102 8.38 -13.47 13.78
N SER A 103 7.14 -13.03 13.53
CA SER A 103 6.13 -13.91 12.99
C SER A 103 6.52 -14.41 11.58
N PRO A 104 6.28 -15.69 11.26
CA PRO A 104 6.55 -16.23 9.92
C PRO A 104 5.84 -15.43 8.80
N ARG A 105 4.67 -14.87 9.09
CA ARG A 105 3.92 -14.04 8.16
C ARG A 105 4.65 -12.75 7.84
N TRP A 106 5.21 -12.10 8.84
CA TRP A 106 5.99 -10.86 8.64
C TRP A 106 7.23 -11.10 7.77
N LEU A 107 8.00 -12.16 8.08
CA LEU A 107 9.18 -12.53 7.30
C LEU A 107 8.82 -12.79 5.84
N LYS A 108 7.80 -13.63 5.61
CA LYS A 108 7.31 -13.93 4.26
C LYS A 108 6.92 -12.66 3.49
N LEU A 109 6.25 -11.72 4.14
CA LEU A 109 5.82 -10.47 3.50
C LEU A 109 7.01 -9.54 3.22
N ALA A 110 7.96 -9.41 4.15
CA ALA A 110 9.15 -8.60 3.97
C ALA A 110 10.01 -9.13 2.80
N GLU A 111 10.28 -10.43 2.77
CA GLU A 111 11.01 -11.09 1.70
C GLU A 111 10.29 -11.00 0.36
N ALA A 112 8.97 -11.25 0.34
CA ALA A 112 8.18 -11.12 -0.88
C ALA A 112 8.23 -9.70 -1.44
N THR A 113 8.23 -8.67 -0.59
CA THR A 113 8.34 -7.27 -1.03
C THR A 113 9.73 -6.96 -1.62
N GLU A 114 10.80 -7.55 -1.08
CA GLU A 114 12.16 -7.43 -1.64
C GLU A 114 12.23 -8.08 -3.03
N HIS A 115 11.70 -9.31 -3.17
CA HIS A 115 11.69 -10.06 -4.42
C HIS A 115 10.70 -9.51 -5.46
N ALA A 116 9.68 -8.77 -5.04
CA ALA A 116 8.68 -8.20 -5.95
C ALA A 116 9.30 -7.31 -7.05
N ARG A 117 10.46 -6.69 -6.78
CA ARG A 117 11.20 -5.90 -7.77
C ARG A 117 11.81 -6.74 -8.89
N GLU A 118 12.01 -8.03 -8.65
CA GLU A 118 12.60 -9.00 -9.59
C GLU A 118 11.53 -9.85 -10.30
N MET A 119 10.26 -9.78 -9.82
CA MET A 119 9.17 -10.56 -10.41
C MET A 119 8.89 -10.09 -11.83
N THR A 120 8.93 -11.04 -12.77
CA THR A 120 8.58 -10.83 -14.19
C THR A 120 7.55 -11.84 -14.67
N ASP A 121 7.23 -12.85 -13.85
CA ASP A 121 6.32 -13.92 -14.23
C ASP A 121 4.88 -13.47 -14.10
N ILE A 122 4.33 -13.04 -15.24
CA ILE A 122 2.93 -12.71 -15.42
C ILE A 122 2.36 -13.58 -16.54
N GLU A 123 1.26 -14.25 -16.26
CA GLU A 123 0.52 -15.03 -17.24
C GLU A 123 -0.57 -14.16 -17.88
N LEU A 124 -0.21 -13.45 -18.92
CA LEU A 124 -1.13 -12.66 -19.74
C LEU A 124 -1.33 -13.33 -21.09
N ASP A 125 -2.58 -13.30 -21.55
CA ASP A 125 -2.92 -13.79 -22.88
C ASP A 125 -2.29 -12.93 -23.98
N GLU A 126 -1.98 -13.59 -25.12
CA GLU A 126 -1.61 -12.87 -26.35
C GLU A 126 -2.84 -12.19 -26.98
N PRO A 127 -2.70 -11.01 -27.63
CA PRO A 127 -1.43 -10.32 -27.91
C PRO A 127 -0.95 -9.33 -26.83
N LEU A 128 -1.60 -9.28 -25.67
CA LEU A 128 -1.31 -8.29 -24.64
C LEU A 128 0.11 -8.47 -24.07
N PHE A 129 0.50 -9.73 -23.81
CA PHE A 129 1.83 -10.03 -23.28
C PHE A 129 2.97 -9.58 -24.20
N SER A 130 2.85 -9.80 -25.51
CA SER A 130 3.87 -9.39 -26.50
C SER A 130 3.90 -7.88 -26.72
N THR A 131 2.80 -7.18 -26.44
CA THR A 131 2.73 -5.71 -26.57
C THR A 131 3.49 -5.00 -25.46
N LEU A 132 3.61 -5.61 -24.27
CA LEU A 132 4.27 -5.02 -23.11
C LEU A 132 5.80 -5.03 -23.27
N ARG A 133 6.41 -3.88 -22.99
CA ARG A 133 7.87 -3.78 -22.86
C ARG A 133 8.33 -4.44 -21.53
N PRO A 134 9.62 -4.84 -21.41
CA PRO A 134 10.12 -5.53 -20.21
C PRO A 134 9.83 -4.78 -18.89
N TYR A 135 10.01 -3.46 -18.86
CA TYR A 135 9.72 -2.68 -17.67
C TYR A 135 8.21 -2.59 -17.35
N GLN A 136 7.35 -2.60 -18.39
CA GLN A 136 5.90 -2.62 -18.18
C GLN A 136 5.44 -3.97 -17.60
N LYS A 137 6.05 -5.08 -18.03
CA LYS A 137 5.81 -6.41 -17.43
C LYS A 137 6.15 -6.40 -15.94
N LYS A 138 7.26 -5.77 -15.56
CA LYS A 138 7.62 -5.58 -14.13
C LYS A 138 6.58 -4.74 -13.38
N GLY A 139 6.08 -3.67 -13.98
CA GLY A 139 5.02 -2.86 -13.39
C GLY A 139 3.71 -3.63 -13.19
N VAL A 140 3.31 -4.46 -14.15
CA VAL A 140 2.13 -5.34 -14.02
C VAL A 140 2.35 -6.38 -12.92
N ALA A 141 3.52 -7.02 -12.87
CA ALA A 141 3.87 -7.97 -11.81
C ALA A 141 3.84 -7.31 -10.42
N TRP A 142 4.33 -6.07 -10.32
CA TRP A 142 4.26 -5.28 -9.10
C TRP A 142 2.82 -4.98 -8.66
N LEU A 143 1.95 -4.55 -9.57
CA LEU A 143 0.53 -4.32 -9.26
C LEU A 143 -0.15 -5.61 -8.81
N ARG A 144 0.14 -6.75 -9.46
CA ARG A 144 -0.37 -8.07 -9.04
C ARG A 144 0.13 -8.47 -7.65
N PHE A 145 1.41 -8.26 -7.36
CA PHE A 145 1.97 -8.52 -6.06
C PHE A 145 1.26 -7.72 -4.96
N LEU A 146 1.03 -6.43 -5.19
CA LEU A 146 0.32 -5.56 -4.25
C LEU A 146 -1.13 -6.06 -4.02
N GLU A 147 -1.82 -6.42 -5.09
CA GLU A 147 -3.18 -6.96 -5.03
C GLU A 147 -3.23 -8.25 -4.21
N GLN A 148 -2.37 -9.22 -4.49
CA GLN A 148 -2.32 -10.50 -3.77
C GLN A 148 -2.03 -10.36 -2.26
N ASN A 149 -1.41 -9.26 -1.88
CA ASN A 149 -1.10 -8.94 -0.48
C ASN A 149 -2.07 -7.90 0.13
N ASN A 150 -3.19 -7.56 -0.58
CA ASN A 150 -4.16 -6.54 -0.16
C ASN A 150 -3.51 -5.17 0.13
N MET A 151 -2.50 -4.81 -0.64
CA MET A 151 -1.79 -3.55 -0.54
C MET A 151 -2.21 -2.60 -1.64
N GLY A 152 -2.41 -1.33 -1.31
CA GLY A 152 -2.46 -0.25 -2.28
C GLY A 152 -1.06 0.15 -2.74
N GLY A 153 -0.96 0.90 -3.84
CA GLY A 153 0.32 1.35 -4.34
C GLY A 153 0.26 2.56 -5.24
N ILE A 154 1.44 3.11 -5.54
CA ILE A 154 1.62 4.24 -6.43
C ILE A 154 2.49 3.81 -7.60
N LEU A 155 1.98 3.91 -8.81
CA LEU A 155 2.74 3.75 -10.05
C LEU A 155 3.15 5.15 -10.53
N ALA A 156 4.39 5.53 -10.21
CA ALA A 156 4.94 6.87 -10.44
C ALA A 156 5.95 6.90 -11.60
N ASP A 157 5.64 6.19 -12.67
CA ASP A 157 6.43 6.22 -13.89
C ASP A 157 6.31 7.59 -14.58
N GLU A 158 7.33 8.01 -15.32
CA GLU A 158 7.28 9.22 -16.13
C GLU A 158 6.12 9.20 -17.14
N MET A 159 5.70 10.38 -17.57
CA MET A 159 4.65 10.51 -18.59
C MET A 159 5.05 9.78 -19.89
N GLY A 160 4.09 9.09 -20.50
CA GLY A 160 4.32 8.34 -21.76
C GLY A 160 4.90 6.93 -21.58
N LEU A 161 5.24 6.48 -20.38
CA LEU A 161 5.73 5.11 -20.14
C LEU A 161 4.61 4.06 -20.09
N GLY A 162 3.38 4.42 -20.41
CA GLY A 162 2.27 3.48 -20.58
C GLY A 162 1.68 2.96 -19.28
N LYS A 163 1.54 3.82 -18.27
CA LYS A 163 0.84 3.48 -17.02
C LYS A 163 -0.57 2.94 -17.25
N THR A 164 -1.31 3.52 -18.19
CA THR A 164 -2.63 3.04 -18.59
C THR A 164 -2.58 1.61 -19.10
N LEU A 165 -1.63 1.29 -19.99
CA LEU A 165 -1.45 -0.06 -20.52
C LEU A 165 -1.08 -1.06 -19.42
N GLN A 166 -0.16 -0.70 -18.54
CA GLN A 166 0.21 -1.54 -17.38
C GLN A 166 -1.01 -1.83 -16.49
N THR A 167 -1.80 -0.79 -16.20
CA THR A 167 -3.01 -0.92 -15.38
C THR A 167 -4.09 -1.77 -16.05
N LEU A 168 -4.35 -1.57 -17.35
CA LEU A 168 -5.29 -2.38 -18.12
C LEU A 168 -4.84 -3.85 -18.19
N SER A 169 -3.55 -4.09 -18.33
CA SER A 169 -2.97 -5.45 -18.33
C SER A 169 -3.15 -6.12 -16.97
N TRP A 170 -2.92 -5.38 -15.87
CA TRP A 170 -3.21 -5.88 -14.52
C TRP A 170 -4.71 -6.18 -14.33
N ILE A 171 -5.62 -5.29 -14.78
CA ILE A 171 -7.06 -5.53 -14.72
C ILE A 171 -7.45 -6.79 -15.49
N SER A 172 -6.88 -7.02 -16.67
CA SER A 172 -7.12 -8.23 -17.46
C SER A 172 -6.70 -9.49 -16.71
N LEU A 173 -5.52 -9.45 -16.09
CA LEU A 173 -4.97 -10.54 -15.29
C LEU A 173 -5.83 -10.84 -14.06
N GLU A 174 -6.24 -9.81 -13.35
CA GLU A 174 -7.07 -9.90 -12.16
C GLU A 174 -8.45 -10.48 -12.49
N ARG A 175 -9.05 -10.12 -13.63
CA ARG A 175 -10.32 -10.63 -14.12
C ARG A 175 -10.27 -12.09 -14.58
N SER A 176 -9.10 -12.63 -14.85
CA SER A 176 -8.91 -14.05 -15.08
C SER A 176 -9.10 -14.87 -13.79
N ASN A 177 -8.97 -14.26 -12.60
CA ASN A 177 -9.24 -14.91 -11.32
C ASN A 177 -10.77 -15.00 -11.06
N PRO A 178 -11.34 -16.23 -10.87
CA PRO A 178 -12.77 -16.41 -10.65
C PRO A 178 -13.33 -15.69 -9.41
N GLU A 179 -12.53 -15.53 -8.36
CA GLU A 179 -12.96 -14.93 -7.09
C GLU A 179 -13.22 -13.41 -7.22
N ASN A 180 -12.51 -12.76 -8.12
CA ASN A 180 -12.56 -11.30 -8.30
C ASN A 180 -13.49 -10.86 -9.44
N ARG A 181 -14.07 -11.79 -10.19
CA ARG A 181 -14.93 -11.49 -11.36
C ARG A 181 -16.21 -10.72 -11.03
N SER A 182 -16.65 -10.75 -9.79
CA SER A 182 -17.98 -10.23 -9.39
C SER A 182 -18.04 -8.71 -9.20
N LYS A 183 -16.91 -8.04 -8.95
CA LYS A 183 -16.87 -6.59 -8.66
C LYS A 183 -16.08 -5.86 -9.73
N PRO A 184 -16.59 -4.74 -10.29
CA PRO A 184 -15.84 -3.96 -11.29
C PRO A 184 -14.65 -3.23 -10.68
N VAL A 185 -13.67 -2.90 -11.52
CA VAL A 185 -12.62 -1.91 -11.18
C VAL A 185 -13.12 -0.54 -11.59
N ILE A 186 -12.98 0.47 -10.74
CA ILE A 186 -13.31 1.86 -11.08
C ILE A 186 -12.03 2.67 -11.33
N VAL A 187 -12.01 3.35 -12.46
CA VAL A 187 -10.97 4.31 -12.85
C VAL A 187 -11.51 5.73 -12.73
N VAL A 188 -10.85 6.53 -11.92
CA VAL A 188 -11.15 7.94 -11.71
C VAL A 188 -10.00 8.77 -12.25
N CYS A 189 -10.27 9.58 -13.27
CA CYS A 189 -9.26 10.38 -13.96
C CYS A 189 -9.74 11.82 -14.22
N PRO A 190 -8.87 12.74 -14.67
CA PRO A 190 -9.30 14.03 -15.20
C PRO A 190 -10.31 13.87 -16.35
N THR A 191 -11.24 14.82 -16.46
CA THR A 191 -12.30 14.78 -17.50
C THR A 191 -11.72 14.65 -18.90
N SER A 192 -10.56 15.24 -19.17
CA SER A 192 -9.86 15.18 -20.46
C SER A 192 -9.31 13.79 -20.81
N LEU A 193 -9.12 12.91 -19.83
CA LEU A 193 -8.54 11.58 -20.03
C LEU A 193 -9.58 10.46 -20.07
N VAL A 194 -10.84 10.76 -19.76
CA VAL A 194 -11.90 9.76 -19.66
C VAL A 194 -12.08 8.97 -20.97
N GLU A 195 -12.16 9.67 -22.11
CA GLU A 195 -12.31 9.04 -23.44
C GLU A 195 -11.05 8.26 -23.83
N ASN A 196 -9.86 8.73 -23.43
CA ASN A 196 -8.61 8.02 -23.68
C ASN A 196 -8.59 6.66 -22.97
N TRP A 197 -9.03 6.61 -21.71
CA TRP A 197 -9.15 5.34 -20.98
C TRP A 197 -10.07 4.35 -21.65
N VAL A 198 -11.25 4.81 -22.14
CA VAL A 198 -12.21 3.96 -22.87
C VAL A 198 -11.60 3.47 -24.18
N HIS A 199 -10.92 4.35 -24.92
CA HIS A 199 -10.28 4.00 -26.18
C HIS A 199 -9.14 2.98 -25.99
N GLU A 200 -8.27 3.19 -25.00
CA GLU A 200 -7.19 2.25 -24.69
C GLU A 200 -7.74 0.91 -24.17
N ALA A 201 -8.79 0.92 -23.35
CA ALA A 201 -9.44 -0.32 -22.93
C ALA A 201 -10.01 -1.12 -24.11
N ALA A 202 -10.70 -0.45 -25.04
CA ALA A 202 -11.22 -1.11 -26.25
C ALA A 202 -10.11 -1.65 -27.16
N LYS A 203 -8.95 -1.00 -27.17
CA LYS A 203 -7.79 -1.40 -27.97
C LYS A 203 -7.04 -2.59 -27.37
N PHE A 204 -6.73 -2.56 -26.10
CA PHE A 204 -5.81 -3.49 -25.44
C PHE A 204 -6.51 -4.65 -24.73
N VAL A 205 -7.71 -4.41 -24.20
CA VAL A 205 -8.50 -5.40 -23.44
C VAL A 205 -9.95 -5.46 -23.94
N PRO A 206 -10.20 -5.67 -25.25
CA PRO A 206 -11.54 -5.61 -25.86
C PRO A 206 -12.51 -6.64 -25.28
N HIS A 207 -12.02 -7.68 -24.63
CA HIS A 207 -12.81 -8.70 -23.95
C HIS A 207 -13.40 -8.22 -22.63
N LEU A 208 -12.93 -7.09 -22.08
CA LEU A 208 -13.45 -6.49 -20.85
C LEU A 208 -14.52 -5.44 -21.14
N LYS A 209 -15.68 -5.61 -20.52
CA LYS A 209 -16.81 -4.67 -20.66
C LYS A 209 -16.50 -3.37 -19.94
N THR A 210 -16.24 -2.31 -20.70
CA THR A 210 -15.96 -0.98 -20.15
C THR A 210 -17.25 -0.14 -20.14
N LEU A 211 -17.59 0.44 -19.00
CA LEU A 211 -18.71 1.35 -18.77
C LEU A 211 -18.20 2.76 -18.52
N LEU A 212 -18.51 3.67 -19.41
CA LEU A 212 -18.24 5.09 -19.23
C LEU A 212 -19.43 5.75 -18.49
N ILE A 213 -19.19 6.28 -17.30
CA ILE A 213 -20.17 7.11 -16.58
C ILE A 213 -19.82 8.59 -16.79
N SER A 214 -20.48 9.21 -17.79
CA SER A 214 -20.29 10.61 -18.14
C SER A 214 -21.58 11.22 -18.72
N GLY A 215 -21.57 12.53 -18.96
CA GLY A 215 -22.67 13.26 -19.59
C GLY A 215 -23.87 13.53 -18.68
N ALA A 216 -24.92 14.13 -19.27
CA ALA A 216 -26.13 14.56 -18.56
C ALA A 216 -27.04 13.38 -18.15
N ASN A 217 -27.13 12.35 -18.99
CA ASN A 217 -28.00 11.19 -18.77
C ASN A 217 -27.32 10.05 -17.98
N ARG A 218 -26.18 10.31 -17.34
CA ARG A 218 -25.39 9.27 -16.64
C ARG A 218 -26.14 8.59 -15.49
N ALA A 219 -27.21 9.21 -14.98
CA ALA A 219 -28.02 8.63 -13.91
C ALA A 219 -28.57 7.22 -14.27
N THR A 220 -28.85 6.97 -15.54
CA THR A 220 -29.35 5.67 -16.03
C THR A 220 -28.26 4.62 -16.20
N LEU A 221 -26.98 5.00 -16.03
CA LEU A 221 -25.86 4.11 -16.23
C LEU A 221 -25.41 3.40 -14.93
N PHE A 222 -25.80 3.93 -13.77
CA PHE A 222 -25.37 3.35 -12.49
C PHE A 222 -25.80 1.89 -12.32
N ASN A 223 -27.01 1.55 -12.71
CA ASN A 223 -27.52 0.16 -12.65
C ASN A 223 -26.73 -0.84 -13.54
N LYS A 224 -25.91 -0.35 -14.46
CA LYS A 224 -25.05 -1.18 -15.29
C LYS A 224 -23.68 -1.44 -14.68
N ILE A 225 -23.35 -0.80 -13.55
CA ILE A 225 -22.07 -0.99 -12.85
C ILE A 225 -21.80 -2.47 -12.55
N PRO A 226 -22.74 -3.24 -11.99
CA PRO A 226 -22.49 -4.66 -11.67
C PRO A 226 -22.19 -5.55 -12.88
N GLU A 227 -22.59 -5.10 -14.07
CA GLU A 227 -22.35 -5.85 -15.33
C GLU A 227 -21.04 -5.46 -16.02
N ALA A 228 -20.36 -4.41 -15.56
CA ALA A 228 -19.12 -3.93 -16.13
C ALA A 228 -17.91 -4.65 -15.52
N ASN A 229 -16.81 -4.71 -16.26
CA ASN A 229 -15.50 -5.10 -15.74
C ASN A 229 -14.72 -3.84 -15.32
N ILE A 230 -14.83 -2.77 -16.11
CA ILE A 230 -14.16 -1.48 -15.89
C ILE A 230 -15.21 -0.39 -15.90
N VAL A 231 -15.22 0.45 -14.88
CA VAL A 231 -16.05 1.69 -14.82
C VAL A 231 -15.09 2.86 -14.93
N VAL A 232 -15.29 3.74 -15.91
CA VAL A 232 -14.48 4.95 -16.10
C VAL A 232 -15.30 6.18 -15.82
N THR A 233 -14.78 7.10 -15.01
CA THR A 233 -15.44 8.36 -14.67
C THR A 233 -14.42 9.44 -14.29
N SER A 234 -14.88 10.67 -14.05
CA SER A 234 -14.00 11.77 -13.67
C SER A 234 -14.10 12.14 -12.18
N TYR A 235 -13.03 12.76 -11.64
CA TYR A 235 -13.03 13.31 -10.27
C TYR A 235 -14.23 14.23 -10.01
N ALA A 236 -14.58 15.07 -10.98
CA ALA A 236 -15.70 15.99 -10.85
C ALA A 236 -17.05 15.25 -10.72
N LEU A 237 -17.22 14.13 -11.42
CA LEU A 237 -18.44 13.32 -11.35
C LEU A 237 -18.48 12.44 -10.10
N ILE A 238 -17.35 11.91 -9.64
CA ILE A 238 -17.28 11.24 -8.33
C ILE A 238 -17.75 12.18 -7.23
N ARG A 239 -17.20 13.39 -7.16
CA ARG A 239 -17.62 14.40 -6.17
C ARG A 239 -19.09 14.73 -6.23
N ARG A 240 -19.67 14.81 -7.44
CA ARG A 240 -21.05 15.19 -7.65
C ARG A 240 -22.06 14.10 -7.31
N ASP A 241 -21.69 12.84 -7.60
CA ASP A 241 -22.60 11.70 -7.52
C ASP A 241 -22.14 10.64 -6.49
N ILE A 242 -21.33 11.02 -5.51
CA ILE A 242 -20.69 10.08 -4.58
C ILE A 242 -21.70 9.16 -3.86
N GLU A 243 -22.84 9.69 -3.43
CA GLU A 243 -23.91 8.93 -2.77
C GLU A 243 -24.42 7.73 -3.61
N LYS A 244 -24.32 7.84 -4.94
CA LYS A 244 -24.67 6.73 -5.85
C LYS A 244 -23.55 5.71 -5.92
N TYR A 245 -22.28 6.15 -5.97
CA TYR A 245 -21.12 5.26 -6.03
C TYR A 245 -20.92 4.46 -4.74
N GLU A 246 -21.24 5.03 -3.57
CA GLU A 246 -21.17 4.36 -2.27
C GLU A 246 -22.07 3.12 -2.15
N GLN A 247 -23.07 2.98 -3.02
CA GLN A 247 -23.97 1.83 -3.07
C GLN A 247 -23.30 0.60 -3.70
N TYR A 248 -22.13 0.77 -4.32
CA TYR A 248 -21.41 -0.28 -5.01
C TYR A 248 -20.09 -0.57 -4.32
N GLU A 249 -19.66 -1.82 -4.44
CA GLU A 249 -18.33 -2.25 -4.05
C GLU A 249 -17.50 -2.52 -5.30
N PHE A 250 -16.26 -2.07 -5.29
CA PHE A 250 -15.32 -2.23 -6.37
C PHE A 250 -14.21 -3.22 -5.98
N ALA A 251 -13.66 -3.96 -6.93
CA ALA A 251 -12.48 -4.78 -6.72
C ALA A 251 -11.27 -3.88 -6.42
N ALA A 252 -11.14 -2.80 -7.19
CA ALA A 252 -10.11 -1.78 -6.97
C ALA A 252 -10.58 -0.39 -7.41
N VAL A 253 -9.97 0.63 -6.83
CA VAL A 253 -10.05 2.04 -7.26
C VAL A 253 -8.72 2.44 -7.87
N ILE A 254 -8.73 2.90 -9.11
CA ILE A 254 -7.57 3.46 -9.81
C ILE A 254 -7.75 4.97 -9.86
N LEU A 255 -6.79 5.72 -9.33
CA LEU A 255 -6.78 7.19 -9.30
C LEU A 255 -5.70 7.69 -10.23
N ASP A 256 -6.08 8.10 -11.44
CA ASP A 256 -5.15 8.58 -12.45
C ASP A 256 -4.93 10.09 -12.31
N GLU A 257 -3.71 10.56 -12.62
CA GLU A 257 -3.26 11.93 -12.42
C GLU A 257 -3.55 12.43 -10.99
N ALA A 258 -3.03 11.67 -10.01
CA ALA A 258 -3.36 11.84 -8.59
C ALA A 258 -2.95 13.18 -7.97
N GLN A 259 -2.23 14.04 -8.67
CA GLN A 259 -2.06 15.44 -8.28
C GLN A 259 -3.41 16.16 -8.06
N ASN A 260 -4.50 15.67 -8.68
CA ASN A 260 -5.86 16.18 -8.46
C ASN A 260 -6.37 15.98 -7.02
N ILE A 261 -5.75 15.10 -6.26
CA ILE A 261 -6.11 14.77 -4.87
C ILE A 261 -4.93 14.94 -3.89
N LYS A 262 -3.84 15.57 -4.32
CA LYS A 262 -2.64 15.81 -3.49
C LYS A 262 -2.99 16.50 -2.17
N ASN A 263 -3.88 17.46 -2.22
CA ASN A 263 -4.38 18.10 -1.00
C ASN A 263 -5.54 17.28 -0.42
N ARG A 264 -5.30 16.71 0.77
CA ARG A 264 -6.22 15.81 1.48
C ARG A 264 -7.57 16.45 1.85
N THR A 265 -7.64 17.79 1.92
CA THR A 265 -8.82 18.56 2.32
C THR A 265 -9.72 18.94 1.15
N THR A 266 -9.33 18.65 -0.09
CA THR A 266 -10.14 18.96 -1.26
C THR A 266 -11.37 18.07 -1.33
N GLN A 267 -12.45 18.60 -1.91
CA GLN A 267 -13.68 17.84 -2.14
C GLN A 267 -13.45 16.59 -3.01
N ASN A 268 -12.52 16.65 -3.97
CA ASN A 268 -12.15 15.49 -4.77
C ASN A 268 -11.49 14.40 -3.90
N ALA A 269 -10.50 14.77 -3.05
CA ALA A 269 -9.84 13.84 -2.16
C ALA A 269 -10.80 13.21 -1.15
N THR A 270 -11.74 13.99 -0.63
CA THR A 270 -12.77 13.48 0.29
C THR A 270 -13.70 12.49 -0.42
N ALA A 271 -14.18 12.82 -1.62
CA ALA A 271 -15.10 11.97 -2.36
C ALA A 271 -14.47 10.63 -2.78
N VAL A 272 -13.22 10.62 -3.30
CA VAL A 272 -12.60 9.34 -3.71
C VAL A 272 -12.30 8.40 -2.53
N LYS A 273 -12.11 8.93 -1.31
CA LYS A 273 -11.93 8.11 -0.10
C LYS A 273 -13.19 7.39 0.36
N GLN A 274 -14.37 7.84 -0.10
CA GLN A 274 -15.65 7.21 0.22
C GLN A 274 -15.95 6.02 -0.71
N LEU A 275 -15.19 5.86 -1.82
CA LEU A 275 -15.34 4.71 -2.68
C LEU A 275 -14.93 3.43 -1.94
N ARG A 276 -15.81 2.43 -1.97
CA ARG A 276 -15.58 1.14 -1.30
C ARG A 276 -14.83 0.20 -2.22
N ALA A 277 -13.58 -0.09 -1.88
CA ALA A 277 -12.77 -1.08 -2.60
C ALA A 277 -11.76 -1.72 -1.66
N ASN A 278 -11.32 -2.91 -2.01
CA ASN A 278 -10.28 -3.62 -1.25
C ASN A 278 -8.91 -2.96 -1.46
N ILE A 279 -8.67 -2.43 -2.68
CA ILE A 279 -7.36 -1.95 -3.11
C ILE A 279 -7.51 -0.58 -3.77
N HIS A 280 -6.52 0.28 -3.55
CA HIS A 280 -6.42 1.59 -4.18
C HIS A 280 -5.06 1.73 -4.86
N PHE A 281 -5.06 1.94 -6.17
CA PHE A 281 -3.85 2.27 -6.93
C PHE A 281 -3.90 3.71 -7.40
N VAL A 282 -2.75 4.34 -7.36
CA VAL A 282 -2.54 5.73 -7.73
C VAL A 282 -1.57 5.79 -8.89
N LEU A 283 -1.96 6.47 -9.96
CA LEU A 283 -1.10 6.71 -11.12
C LEU A 283 -0.73 8.20 -11.12
N THR A 284 0.56 8.48 -11.26
CA THR A 284 1.06 9.86 -11.33
C THR A 284 2.35 9.88 -12.15
N GLY A 285 2.68 11.01 -12.70
CA GLY A 285 3.92 11.26 -13.43
C GLY A 285 4.64 12.47 -12.89
#